data_c5a6f17bf08f3834919dc3f49a0b2773
#
_entry.id   c5a6f17bf08f3834919dc3f49a0b2773
#
_cell.length_a   1.000
_cell.length_b   1.000
_cell.length_c   1.000
_cell.angle_alpha   90.00
_cell.angle_beta   90.00
_cell.angle_gamma   90.00
#
_symmetry.space_group_name_H-M   'P 1'
#
loop_
_entity.id
_entity.type
_entity.pdbx_description
1 polymer ?
#
loop_
_entity_poly.entity_id
_entity_poly.type
_entity_poly.pdbx_seq_one_letter_code
_entity_poly.pdbx_strand_id
1 'polypeptide(L)'
;VELCQRFARRNREKMAEILLDRTGLNGESPFHTVHNYIDVDEMILRKGAVSATEGERILIPINIPDGPLICIAKGNGDCNSSAPHGAGRLMSRAAAFERLTMAEYREQMTGIWSPCISPEPLDESPMAYKSIDEIVNSIGPTAEIVCRLRPIYNFKATPHNSDCAPPAALCTSDFSSNKPILKEFFDSR
;
A
#
# COMPACT_ATOMS: atom_id res chain seq x y z
N VAL A 1 15.54 -18.99 7.27
CA VAL A 1 14.84 -18.03 6.39
C VAL A 1 13.37 -18.42 6.26
N GLU A 2 13.06 -19.60 5.75
CA GLU A 2 11.68 -20.05 5.47
C GLU A 2 10.76 -19.94 6.69
N LEU A 3 11.18 -20.37 7.87
CA LEU A 3 10.39 -20.25 9.10
C LEU A 3 10.00 -18.81 9.40
N CYS A 4 10.93 -17.85 9.24
CA CYS A 4 10.66 -16.43 9.46
C CYS A 4 9.68 -15.88 8.42
N GLN A 5 9.79 -16.32 7.17
CA GLN A 5 8.87 -15.90 6.09
C GLN A 5 7.47 -16.45 6.32
N ARG A 6 7.33 -17.71 6.77
CA ARG A 6 6.06 -18.32 7.17
C ARG A 6 5.43 -17.58 8.36
N PHE A 7 6.22 -17.25 9.37
CA PHE A 7 5.75 -16.44 10.50
C PHE A 7 5.24 -15.07 10.04
N ALA A 8 6.04 -14.35 9.22
CA ALA A 8 5.66 -13.04 8.71
C ALA A 8 4.37 -13.10 7.86
N ARG A 9 4.20 -14.16 7.06
CA ARG A 9 2.96 -14.41 6.31
C ARG A 9 1.78 -14.58 7.27
N ARG A 10 1.89 -15.48 8.24
CA ARG A 10 0.82 -15.74 9.20
C ARG A 10 0.46 -14.50 10.03
N ASN A 11 1.44 -13.70 10.37
CA ASN A 11 1.23 -12.43 11.08
C ASN A 11 0.37 -11.46 10.25
N ARG A 12 0.67 -11.28 8.95
CA ARG A 12 -0.14 -10.42 8.06
C ARG A 12 -1.56 -10.95 7.90
N GLU A 13 -1.73 -12.25 7.70
CA GLU A 13 -3.04 -12.90 7.63
C GLU A 13 -3.85 -12.62 8.90
N LYS A 14 -3.21 -12.78 10.08
CA LYS A 14 -3.88 -12.54 11.36
C LYS A 14 -4.24 -11.07 11.58
N MET A 15 -3.39 -10.15 11.16
CA MET A 15 -3.70 -8.71 11.19
C MET A 15 -4.91 -8.39 10.30
N ALA A 16 -4.97 -8.94 9.10
CA ALA A 16 -6.10 -8.76 8.19
C ALA A 16 -7.39 -9.34 8.78
N GLU A 17 -7.36 -10.55 9.35
CA GLU A 17 -8.50 -11.16 10.04
C GLU A 17 -9.04 -10.23 11.15
N ILE A 18 -8.16 -9.72 12.00
CA ILE A 18 -8.54 -8.81 13.10
C ILE A 18 -9.16 -7.51 12.57
N LEU A 19 -8.57 -6.93 11.52
CA LEU A 19 -9.09 -5.69 10.93
C LEU A 19 -10.50 -5.92 10.35
N LEU A 20 -10.70 -6.99 9.59
CA LEU A 20 -12.01 -7.32 9.02
C LEU A 20 -13.06 -7.56 10.10
N ASP A 21 -12.71 -8.34 11.13
CA ASP A 21 -13.59 -8.61 12.28
C ASP A 21 -14.00 -7.33 13.00
N ARG A 22 -13.03 -6.44 13.29
CA ARG A 22 -13.27 -5.20 14.03
C ARG A 22 -14.00 -4.13 13.25
N THR A 23 -13.84 -4.11 11.93
CA THR A 23 -14.49 -3.12 11.07
C THR A 23 -15.82 -3.61 10.50
N GLY A 24 -16.12 -4.90 10.60
CA GLY A 24 -17.30 -5.51 9.98
C GLY A 24 -17.23 -5.52 8.45
N LEU A 25 -16.05 -5.25 7.86
CA LEU A 25 -15.86 -5.32 6.43
C LEU A 25 -15.73 -6.78 5.97
N ASN A 26 -16.40 -7.11 4.88
CA ASN A 26 -16.23 -8.40 4.22
C ASN A 26 -15.23 -8.24 3.07
N GLY A 27 -14.14 -8.99 3.13
CA GLY A 27 -13.16 -9.07 2.06
C GLY A 27 -13.35 -10.34 1.24
N GLU A 28 -13.53 -10.19 -0.06
CA GLU A 28 -13.51 -11.30 -1.01
C GLU A 28 -12.09 -11.41 -1.61
N SER A 29 -11.60 -12.65 -1.73
CA SER A 29 -10.29 -12.95 -2.36
C SER A 29 -9.10 -12.13 -1.83
N PRO A 30 -8.76 -12.22 -0.54
CA PRO A 30 -7.64 -11.49 0.02
C PRO A 30 -6.32 -11.94 -0.63
N PHE A 31 -5.44 -10.99 -0.92
CA PHE A 31 -4.09 -11.28 -1.38
C PHE A 31 -3.09 -10.37 -0.69
N HIS A 32 -1.83 -10.75 -0.68
CA HIS A 32 -0.76 -9.93 -0.15
C HIS A 32 0.46 -9.98 -1.07
N THR A 33 1.20 -8.89 -1.09
CA THR A 33 2.44 -8.76 -1.83
C THR A 33 3.60 -8.58 -0.87
N VAL A 34 4.69 -9.31 -1.09
CA VAL A 34 5.88 -9.27 -0.24
C VAL A 34 7.06 -8.71 -1.03
N HIS A 35 7.78 -7.77 -0.44
CA HIS A 35 8.85 -7.03 -1.15
C HIS A 35 10.26 -7.21 -0.56
N ASN A 36 10.39 -7.95 0.53
CA ASN A 36 11.68 -8.29 1.13
C ASN A 36 11.65 -9.75 1.56
N TYR A 37 12.12 -10.63 0.69
CA TYR A 37 12.13 -12.06 0.96
C TYR A 37 13.14 -12.80 0.07
N ILE A 38 13.41 -14.03 0.41
CA ILE A 38 14.18 -14.95 -0.41
C ILE A 38 13.20 -15.98 -0.97
N ASP A 39 13.12 -16.04 -2.28
CA ASP A 39 12.49 -17.15 -2.99
C ASP A 39 13.46 -18.30 -2.95
N VAL A 40 13.17 -19.31 -2.15
CA VAL A 40 14.09 -20.44 -1.94
C VAL A 40 14.03 -21.46 -3.07
N ASP A 41 12.94 -21.47 -3.83
CA ASP A 41 12.75 -22.38 -4.96
C ASP A 41 13.47 -21.83 -6.19
N GLU A 42 13.31 -20.55 -6.48
CA GLU A 42 13.94 -19.84 -7.60
C GLU A 42 15.35 -19.29 -7.25
N MET A 43 15.75 -19.37 -5.98
CA MET A 43 17.01 -18.81 -5.46
C MET A 43 17.16 -17.30 -5.74
N ILE A 44 16.08 -16.55 -5.69
CA ILE A 44 16.04 -15.12 -5.94
C ILE A 44 15.86 -14.36 -4.62
N LEU A 45 16.80 -13.45 -4.33
CA LEU A 45 16.65 -12.46 -3.25
C LEU A 45 15.96 -11.22 -3.79
N ARG A 46 14.74 -10.92 -3.28
CA ARG A 46 14.03 -9.69 -3.56
C ARG A 46 14.13 -8.73 -2.39
N LYS A 47 14.67 -7.54 -2.64
CA LYS A 47 14.73 -6.45 -1.66
C LYS A 47 14.23 -5.17 -2.33
N GLY A 48 13.09 -4.64 -1.84
CA GLY A 48 12.44 -3.50 -2.49
C GLY A 48 11.87 -3.85 -3.88
N ALA A 49 11.64 -5.13 -4.12
CA ALA A 49 11.01 -5.66 -5.31
C ALA A 49 10.04 -6.76 -4.92
N VAL A 50 8.96 -6.90 -5.66
CA VAL A 50 7.96 -7.95 -5.48
C VAL A 50 8.10 -9.04 -6.54
N SER A 51 7.59 -10.24 -6.26
CA SER A 51 7.36 -11.23 -7.31
C SER A 51 6.42 -10.64 -8.37
N ALA A 52 6.72 -10.94 -9.61
CA ALA A 52 5.91 -10.55 -10.76
C ALA A 52 5.87 -11.68 -11.79
N THR A 53 5.60 -12.89 -11.32
CA THR A 53 5.36 -14.06 -12.17
C THR A 53 4.14 -13.81 -13.05
N GLU A 54 4.14 -14.29 -14.25
CA GLU A 54 3.09 -14.06 -15.24
C GLU A 54 1.70 -14.40 -14.66
N GLY A 55 0.77 -13.46 -14.77
CA GLY A 55 -0.58 -13.58 -14.25
C GLY A 55 -0.74 -13.35 -12.73
N GLU A 56 0.36 -13.16 -12.00
CA GLU A 56 0.29 -12.87 -10.57
C GLU A 56 -0.31 -11.48 -10.31
N ARG A 57 -1.27 -11.41 -9.38
CA ARG A 57 -1.84 -10.14 -8.92
C ARG A 57 -0.93 -9.49 -7.87
N ILE A 58 -0.46 -8.30 -8.14
CA ILE A 58 0.46 -7.57 -7.28
C ILE A 58 -0.09 -6.20 -6.88
N LEU A 59 0.31 -5.73 -5.70
CA LEU A 59 -0.02 -4.43 -5.16
C LEU A 59 1.24 -3.57 -5.10
N ILE A 60 1.18 -2.38 -5.69
CA ILE A 60 2.29 -1.41 -5.69
C ILE A 60 1.82 -0.14 -5.01
N PRO A 61 2.13 0.07 -3.73
CA PRO A 61 1.83 1.31 -3.03
C PRO A 61 2.69 2.46 -3.57
N ILE A 62 2.07 3.60 -3.83
CA ILE A 62 2.76 4.79 -4.32
C ILE A 62 3.09 5.70 -3.14
N ASN A 63 2.12 6.48 -2.71
CA ASN A 63 2.16 7.33 -1.52
C ASN A 63 0.74 7.45 -0.96
N ILE A 64 0.55 8.20 0.12
CA ILE A 64 -0.75 8.27 0.79
C ILE A 64 -1.83 8.86 -0.12
N PRO A 65 -1.67 10.03 -0.77
CA PRO A 65 -2.69 10.59 -1.66
C PRO A 65 -2.92 9.80 -2.94
N ASP A 66 -1.86 9.29 -3.54
CA ASP A 66 -1.98 8.58 -4.80
C ASP A 66 -2.54 7.18 -4.63
N GLY A 67 -2.34 6.58 -3.45
CA GLY A 67 -2.79 5.23 -3.15
C GLY A 67 -2.03 4.14 -3.90
N PRO A 68 -2.45 2.89 -3.77
CA PRO A 68 -1.80 1.78 -4.44
C PRO A 68 -2.37 1.52 -5.83
N LEU A 69 -1.53 0.91 -6.67
CA LEU A 69 -1.92 0.31 -7.94
C LEU A 69 -2.12 -1.20 -7.74
N ILE A 70 -3.21 -1.73 -8.28
CA ILE A 70 -3.39 -3.18 -8.47
C ILE A 70 -2.97 -3.49 -9.90
N CYS A 71 -2.07 -4.44 -10.05
CA CYS A 71 -1.50 -4.81 -11.34
C CYS A 71 -1.52 -6.33 -11.54
N ILE A 72 -1.48 -6.74 -12.81
CA ILE A 72 -1.20 -8.12 -13.21
C ILE A 72 0.23 -8.18 -13.75
N ALA A 73 1.02 -9.06 -13.20
CA ALA A 73 2.42 -9.26 -13.55
C ALA A 73 2.59 -9.93 -14.92
N LYS A 74 3.67 -9.61 -15.62
CA LYS A 74 3.96 -10.08 -16.97
C LYS A 74 5.03 -11.16 -17.06
N GLY A 75 5.64 -11.55 -15.95
CA GLY A 75 6.67 -12.59 -15.94
C GLY A 75 7.93 -12.23 -16.72
N ASN A 76 8.33 -10.95 -16.75
CA ASN A 76 9.49 -10.51 -17.52
C ASN A 76 10.80 -11.08 -16.96
N GLY A 77 11.42 -11.99 -17.72
CA GLY A 77 12.68 -12.64 -17.35
C GLY A 77 13.87 -11.68 -17.23
N ASP A 78 13.91 -10.60 -18.02
CA ASP A 78 14.98 -9.59 -17.97
C ASP A 78 14.98 -8.84 -16.60
N CYS A 79 13.84 -8.89 -15.90
CA CYS A 79 13.68 -8.33 -14.57
C CYS A 79 13.61 -9.42 -13.48
N ASN A 80 14.08 -10.63 -13.73
CA ASN A 80 13.95 -11.78 -12.82
C ASN A 80 12.50 -11.97 -12.31
N SER A 81 11.52 -11.85 -13.21
CA SER A 81 10.10 -11.89 -12.87
C SER A 81 9.78 -11.06 -11.63
N SER A 82 10.26 -9.82 -11.62
CA SER A 82 10.11 -8.90 -10.48
C SER A 82 9.54 -7.56 -10.93
N ALA A 83 8.84 -6.88 -10.02
CA ALA A 83 8.29 -5.55 -10.23
C ALA A 83 8.64 -4.61 -9.06
N PRO A 84 8.52 -3.29 -9.23
CA PRO A 84 8.70 -2.34 -8.14
C PRO A 84 7.76 -2.63 -6.97
N HIS A 85 8.25 -2.49 -5.74
CA HIS A 85 7.43 -2.66 -4.53
C HIS A 85 6.69 -1.39 -4.11
N GLY A 86 6.94 -0.26 -4.78
CA GLY A 86 6.41 1.06 -4.46
C GLY A 86 7.07 2.14 -5.29
N ALA A 87 6.73 3.41 -5.02
CA ALA A 87 7.24 4.55 -5.78
C ALA A 87 8.76 4.77 -5.64
N GLY A 88 9.35 4.30 -4.54
CA GLY A 88 10.72 4.66 -4.18
C GLY A 88 10.82 6.09 -3.64
N ARG A 89 11.85 6.35 -2.85
CA ARG A 89 12.06 7.66 -2.20
C ARG A 89 12.94 8.55 -3.05
N LEU A 90 12.62 9.84 -3.09
CA LEU A 90 13.47 10.89 -3.66
C LEU A 90 14.53 11.36 -2.68
N MET A 91 14.28 11.19 -1.37
CA MET A 91 15.18 11.65 -0.31
C MET A 91 15.19 10.68 0.88
N SER A 92 16.25 10.75 1.68
CA SER A 92 16.34 10.00 2.93
C SER A 92 15.31 10.50 3.96
N ARG A 93 15.05 9.69 5.00
CA ARG A 93 14.16 10.10 6.10
C ARG A 93 14.65 11.36 6.79
N ALA A 94 15.96 11.44 7.09
CA ALA A 94 16.55 12.63 7.70
C ALA A 94 16.35 13.86 6.83
N ALA A 95 16.64 13.77 5.53
CA ALA A 95 16.43 14.88 4.60
C ALA A 95 14.96 15.31 4.47
N ALA A 96 14.02 14.39 4.62
CA ALA A 96 12.60 14.73 4.63
C ALA A 96 12.23 15.58 5.85
N PHE A 97 12.71 15.23 7.05
CA PHE A 97 12.50 16.06 8.25
C PHE A 97 13.15 17.45 8.16
N GLU A 98 14.26 17.57 7.44
CA GLU A 98 14.96 18.86 7.27
C GLU A 98 14.30 19.77 6.23
N ARG A 99 13.70 19.21 5.18
CA ARG A 99 13.28 19.93 3.98
C ARG A 99 11.78 20.11 3.86
N LEU A 100 10.99 19.20 4.42
CA LEU A 100 9.55 19.22 4.27
C LEU A 100 8.89 19.91 5.46
N THR A 101 7.78 20.59 5.19
CA THR A 101 7.02 21.31 6.22
C THR A 101 5.68 20.64 6.50
N MET A 102 5.19 20.84 7.72
CA MET A 102 3.85 20.37 8.11
C MET A 102 2.73 21.06 7.32
N ALA A 103 2.96 22.27 6.80
CA ALA A 103 1.98 22.98 5.98
C ALA A 103 1.78 22.26 4.65
N GLU A 104 2.88 21.97 3.93
CA GLU A 104 2.88 21.22 2.69
C GLU A 104 2.32 19.80 2.88
N TYR A 105 2.69 19.13 3.98
CA TYR A 105 2.16 17.80 4.28
C TYR A 105 0.63 17.81 4.43
N ARG A 106 0.08 18.78 5.19
CA ARG A 106 -1.38 18.91 5.35
C ARG A 106 -2.08 19.22 4.04
N GLU A 107 -1.48 20.05 3.20
CA GLU A 107 -2.03 20.36 1.87
C GLU A 107 -2.15 19.10 1.01
N GLN A 108 -1.09 18.29 0.96
CA GLN A 108 -1.07 17.04 0.21
C GLN A 108 -2.05 15.98 0.74
N MET A 109 -2.37 16.05 2.03
CA MET A 109 -3.34 15.15 2.68
C MET A 109 -4.80 15.60 2.54
N THR A 110 -5.06 16.69 1.81
CA THR A 110 -6.43 17.19 1.60
C THR A 110 -7.32 16.12 0.94
N GLY A 111 -8.46 15.84 1.57
CA GLY A 111 -9.41 14.83 1.09
C GLY A 111 -9.14 13.41 1.60
N ILE A 112 -8.09 13.22 2.42
CA ILE A 112 -7.80 11.94 3.08
C ILE A 112 -7.89 12.16 4.59
N TRP A 113 -8.77 11.43 5.23
CA TRP A 113 -8.86 11.50 6.68
C TRP A 113 -7.70 10.70 7.29
N SER A 114 -6.96 11.31 8.20
CA SER A 114 -5.90 10.66 8.95
C SER A 114 -5.82 11.24 10.37
N PRO A 115 -5.87 10.41 11.42
CA PRO A 115 -5.63 10.85 12.78
C PRO A 115 -4.16 11.16 13.07
N CYS A 116 -3.27 10.84 12.13
CA CYS A 116 -1.82 10.84 12.32
C CYS A 116 -1.11 11.94 11.52
N ILE A 117 -1.76 13.07 11.28
CA ILE A 117 -1.11 14.25 10.68
C ILE A 117 -0.39 15.02 11.81
N SER A 118 0.80 14.56 12.10
CA SER A 118 1.70 15.09 13.14
C SER A 118 3.13 15.17 12.60
N PRO A 119 4.08 15.76 13.30
CA PRO A 119 5.48 15.85 12.84
C PRO A 119 6.17 14.48 12.70
N GLU A 120 5.80 13.49 13.51
CA GLU A 120 6.49 12.20 13.55
C GLU A 120 6.48 11.45 12.18
N PRO A 121 5.37 11.38 11.41
CA PRO A 121 5.38 10.76 10.10
C PRO A 121 5.73 11.71 8.94
N LEU A 122 6.34 12.86 9.18
CA LEU A 122 6.71 13.82 8.13
C LEU A 122 7.65 13.20 7.08
N ASP A 123 8.47 12.25 7.49
CA ASP A 123 9.33 11.49 6.57
C ASP A 123 8.54 10.60 5.59
N GLU A 124 7.30 10.31 5.87
CA GLU A 124 6.38 9.57 5.00
C GLU A 124 5.49 10.51 4.16
N SER A 125 5.79 11.80 4.17
CA SER A 125 5.11 12.77 3.31
C SER A 125 5.17 12.33 1.84
N PRO A 126 4.09 12.54 1.07
CA PRO A 126 4.05 12.21 -0.36
C PRO A 126 5.21 12.79 -1.16
N MET A 127 5.66 13.99 -0.79
CA MET A 127 6.80 14.69 -1.42
C MET A 127 8.15 13.99 -1.23
N ALA A 128 8.25 13.04 -0.31
CA ALA A 128 9.46 12.23 -0.13
C ALA A 128 9.60 11.11 -1.17
N TYR A 129 8.57 10.89 -2.00
CA TYR A 129 8.48 9.79 -2.95
C TYR A 129 8.41 10.29 -4.40
N LYS A 130 8.76 9.43 -5.33
CA LYS A 130 8.56 9.65 -6.76
C LYS A 130 7.08 9.80 -7.10
N SER A 131 6.81 10.56 -8.15
CA SER A 131 5.43 10.76 -8.62
C SER A 131 4.82 9.47 -9.16
N ILE A 132 3.50 9.37 -9.08
CA ILE A 132 2.76 8.25 -9.69
C ILE A 132 3.01 8.17 -11.20
N ASP A 133 3.13 9.29 -11.89
CA ASP A 133 3.36 9.32 -13.35
C ASP A 133 4.69 8.68 -13.72
N GLU A 134 5.75 8.90 -12.92
CA GLU A 134 7.04 8.25 -13.14
C GLU A 134 6.93 6.73 -13.04
N ILE A 135 6.16 6.22 -12.08
CA ILE A 135 5.95 4.79 -11.90
C ILE A 135 5.09 4.20 -13.03
N VAL A 136 3.98 4.87 -13.35
CA VAL A 136 3.07 4.42 -14.44
C VAL A 136 3.81 4.33 -15.77
N ASN A 137 4.66 5.31 -16.07
CA ASN A 137 5.43 5.32 -17.32
C ASN A 137 6.53 4.25 -17.37
N SER A 138 7.02 3.80 -16.22
CA SER A 138 8.14 2.84 -16.15
C SER A 138 7.73 1.39 -15.91
N ILE A 139 6.52 1.12 -15.40
CA ILE A 139 6.11 -0.22 -14.96
C ILE A 139 5.73 -1.15 -16.12
N GLY A 140 5.39 -0.60 -17.27
CA GLY A 140 4.86 -1.34 -18.42
C GLY A 140 5.58 -2.65 -18.80
N PRO A 141 6.92 -2.74 -18.72
CA PRO A 141 7.64 -3.99 -18.99
C PRO A 141 7.37 -5.11 -17.99
N THR A 142 7.04 -4.80 -16.74
CA THR A 142 6.93 -5.78 -15.64
C THR A 142 5.50 -6.11 -15.24
N ALA A 143 4.57 -5.17 -15.42
CA ALA A 143 3.18 -5.36 -15.02
C ALA A 143 2.22 -4.48 -15.83
N GLU A 144 0.97 -4.93 -15.90
CA GLU A 144 -0.17 -4.19 -16.44
C GLU A 144 -1.01 -3.63 -15.29
N ILE A 145 -1.32 -2.35 -15.33
CA ILE A 145 -2.15 -1.68 -14.31
C ILE A 145 -3.62 -2.02 -14.57
N VAL A 146 -4.25 -2.69 -13.61
CA VAL A 146 -5.69 -3.00 -13.63
C VAL A 146 -6.49 -1.84 -13.09
N CYS A 147 -6.11 -1.33 -11.91
CA CYS A 147 -6.77 -0.19 -11.30
C CYS A 147 -5.88 0.54 -10.30
N ARG A 148 -6.28 1.77 -9.98
CA ARG A 148 -5.74 2.57 -8.89
C ARG A 148 -6.78 2.68 -7.78
N LEU A 149 -6.39 2.35 -6.55
CA LEU A 149 -7.25 2.53 -5.38
C LEU A 149 -7.09 3.95 -4.84
N ARG A 150 -8.21 4.64 -4.63
CA ARG A 150 -8.20 5.97 -4.02
C ARG A 150 -8.29 5.82 -2.50
N PRO A 151 -7.31 6.31 -1.74
CA PRO A 151 -7.37 6.32 -0.29
C PRO A 151 -8.43 7.31 0.21
N ILE A 152 -9.21 6.89 1.20
CA ILE A 152 -10.17 7.74 1.91
C ILE A 152 -9.76 7.91 3.38
N TYR A 153 -8.99 6.97 3.88
CA TYR A 153 -8.54 6.91 5.26
C TYR A 153 -7.11 6.39 5.31
N ASN A 154 -6.27 7.02 6.12
CA ASN A 154 -4.91 6.56 6.40
C ASN A 154 -4.68 6.49 7.91
N PHE A 155 -4.28 5.31 8.37
CA PHE A 155 -3.88 5.09 9.76
C PHE A 155 -2.40 4.72 9.82
N LYS A 156 -1.68 5.38 10.73
CA LYS A 156 -0.30 5.06 11.02
C LYS A 156 -0.11 4.98 12.53
N ALA A 157 0.45 3.89 13.01
CA ALA A 157 0.78 3.75 14.42
C ALA A 157 1.91 4.73 14.77
N THR A 158 1.68 5.58 15.75
CA THR A 158 2.70 6.43 16.38
C THR A 158 2.82 6.07 17.86
N PRO A 159 3.95 6.34 18.51
CA PRO A 159 4.12 6.05 19.96
C PRO A 159 3.06 6.69 20.87
N HIS A 160 2.37 7.71 20.38
CA HIS A 160 1.37 8.48 21.14
C HIS A 160 -0.08 8.25 20.70
N ASN A 161 -0.35 7.19 19.93
CA ASN A 161 -1.69 6.91 19.34
C ASN A 161 -2.74 6.40 20.35
N SER A 162 -2.49 6.41 21.66
CA SER A 162 -3.51 6.03 22.65
C SER A 162 -4.79 6.90 22.58
N ASP A 163 -4.70 8.11 22.02
CA ASP A 163 -5.79 9.08 21.95
C ASP A 163 -6.40 9.29 20.55
N CYS A 164 -5.91 8.57 19.55
CA CYS A 164 -6.40 8.66 18.18
C CYS A 164 -7.55 7.68 17.92
N ALA A 165 -8.65 7.80 18.68
CA ALA A 165 -9.89 7.11 18.31
C ALA A 165 -10.50 7.77 17.06
N PRO A 166 -10.97 7.00 16.07
CA PRO A 166 -11.71 7.58 14.95
C PRO A 166 -12.95 8.29 15.48
N PRO A 167 -13.31 9.46 14.92
CA PRO A 167 -14.54 10.11 15.30
C PRO A 167 -15.72 9.15 15.06
N ALA A 168 -16.62 9.07 16.03
CA ALA A 168 -17.77 8.16 16.01
C ALA A 168 -18.66 8.28 14.74
N ALA A 169 -18.56 9.40 14.03
CA ALA A 169 -19.29 9.66 12.78
C ALA A 169 -18.84 8.79 11.58
N LEU A 170 -17.62 8.20 11.62
CA LEU A 170 -17.14 7.30 10.54
C LEU A 170 -17.61 5.86 10.73
N CYS A 171 -18.17 5.51 11.89
CA CYS A 171 -18.53 4.12 12.19
C CYS A 171 -19.86 3.65 11.60
N THR A 172 -20.79 4.49 11.15
CA THR A 172 -22.14 3.97 10.90
C THR A 172 -22.91 4.47 9.68
N SER A 173 -22.56 5.60 9.03
CA SER A 173 -23.45 6.14 7.99
C SER A 173 -22.89 6.13 6.56
N ASP A 174 -21.59 6.31 6.38
CA ASP A 174 -21.05 6.55 5.04
C ASP A 174 -20.51 5.29 4.32
N PHE A 175 -20.24 4.22 5.06
CA PHE A 175 -19.82 2.95 4.46
C PHE A 175 -20.98 2.13 3.87
N SER A 176 -22.22 2.35 4.32
CA SER A 176 -23.37 1.61 3.79
C SER A 176 -23.80 2.07 2.40
N SER A 177 -23.51 3.33 2.02
CA SER A 177 -23.85 3.90 0.72
C SER A 177 -22.85 3.58 -0.40
N ASN A 178 -21.64 3.10 -0.06
CA ASN A 178 -20.60 2.74 -1.03
C ASN A 178 -20.51 1.23 -1.36
N LYS A 179 -21.47 0.42 -0.89
CA LYS A 179 -21.58 -1.00 -1.26
C LYS A 179 -21.63 -1.31 -2.77
N PRO A 180 -22.17 -0.43 -3.66
CA PRO A 180 -22.20 -0.71 -5.09
C PRO A 180 -20.82 -0.73 -5.75
N ILE A 181 -19.90 0.15 -5.32
CA ILE A 181 -18.59 0.34 -6.00
C ILE A 181 -17.70 -0.89 -5.85
N LEU A 182 -17.75 -1.58 -4.73
CA LEU A 182 -16.98 -2.81 -4.53
C LEU A 182 -17.58 -4.01 -5.27
N LYS A 183 -18.90 -4.04 -5.46
CA LYS A 183 -19.59 -5.17 -6.10
C LYS A 183 -19.42 -5.16 -7.63
N GLU A 184 -19.50 -4.00 -8.28
CA GLU A 184 -19.27 -3.89 -9.74
C GLU A 184 -17.86 -4.26 -10.16
N PHE A 185 -16.89 -4.16 -9.25
CA PHE A 185 -15.50 -4.47 -9.54
C PHE A 185 -15.20 -5.97 -9.57
N PHE A 186 -16.02 -6.81 -8.93
CA PHE A 186 -15.85 -8.26 -8.83
C PHE A 186 -16.79 -9.05 -9.74
N ASP A 187 -17.88 -8.48 -10.21
CA ASP A 187 -18.88 -9.14 -11.06
C ASP A 187 -18.60 -9.08 -12.57
N SER A 188 -17.49 -8.43 -13.00
CA SER A 188 -17.13 -8.29 -14.42
C SER A 188 -16.08 -9.31 -14.89
N ARG A 189 -16.26 -10.59 -14.53
CA ARG A 189 -15.60 -11.73 -15.18
C ARG A 189 -16.54 -12.90 -15.31
#